data_a37b14172def3e298f82399cab073817
#
_entry.id   a37b14172def3e298f82399cab073817
#
_cell.length_a   1.000
_cell.length_b   1.000
_cell.length_c   1.000
_cell.angle_alpha   90.00
_cell.angle_beta   90.00
_cell.angle_gamma   90.00
#
_symmetry.space_group_name_H-M   'P 1'
#
loop_
_entity.id
_entity.type
_entity.pdbx_description
1 polymer ?
#
loop_
_entity_poly.entity_id
_entity_poly.type
_entity_poly.pdbx_seq_one_letter_code
_entity_poly.pdbx_strand_id
1 'polypeptide(L)'
;HVAAGRRVRSRQLCDKRKRRFSVECRAFAETLLQERKMRIISGKYKGRTINPPRNFRARPTTDFAKENLFNVLNNIVDFETIDVLDLFSGTGSISYEFASRGADSVTSVEINPVHYNFIRTTVRELGIDNMHVVKANVFLYLKSVSKQFDVIFADAPYDLDESENVIEMVFERDLLKEDGILIFEHSSKHNFFQHEHFWQSRSYGSVNFSFFKK
;
A
#
# COMPACT_ATOMS: atom_id res chain seq x y z
N HIS A 1 63.59 15.43 -10.49
CA HIS A 1 62.55 16.26 -9.85
C HIS A 1 61.14 16.13 -10.51
N VAL A 2 60.98 15.47 -11.69
CA VAL A 2 59.68 15.37 -12.39
C VAL A 2 58.81 14.18 -11.95
N ALA A 3 59.39 13.16 -11.30
CA ALA A 3 58.64 11.93 -10.93
C ALA A 3 57.81 12.06 -9.65
N ALA A 4 58.14 12.95 -8.71
CA ALA A 4 57.41 13.13 -7.46
C ALA A 4 56.08 13.85 -7.59
N GLY A 5 55.96 14.79 -8.55
CA GLY A 5 54.71 15.55 -8.81
C GLY A 5 53.58 14.76 -9.42
N ARG A 6 53.85 13.70 -10.20
CA ARG A 6 52.82 12.82 -10.80
C ARG A 6 52.18 11.89 -9.82
N ARG A 7 52.92 11.39 -8.81
CA ARG A 7 52.35 10.50 -7.79
C ARG A 7 51.40 11.20 -6.79
N VAL A 8 51.64 12.48 -6.50
CA VAL A 8 50.77 13.27 -5.61
C VAL A 8 49.44 13.60 -6.30
N ARG A 9 49.49 14.00 -7.59
CA ARG A 9 48.24 14.28 -8.35
C ARG A 9 47.37 13.04 -8.55
N SER A 10 47.95 11.86 -8.78
CA SER A 10 47.17 10.61 -8.93
C SER A 10 46.52 10.14 -7.62
N ARG A 11 47.16 10.31 -6.47
CA ARG A 11 46.56 10.02 -5.16
C ARG A 11 45.41 10.99 -4.83
N GLN A 12 45.57 12.29 -5.08
CA GLN A 12 44.50 13.27 -4.85
C GLN A 12 43.28 13.06 -5.75
N LEU A 13 43.46 12.64 -7.01
CA LEU A 13 42.39 12.30 -7.93
C LEU A 13 41.66 11.02 -7.52
N CYS A 14 42.38 10.02 -7.03
CA CYS A 14 41.80 8.77 -6.52
C CYS A 14 40.97 9.02 -5.25
N ASP A 15 41.46 9.89 -4.36
CA ASP A 15 40.76 10.21 -3.11
C ASP A 15 39.50 11.06 -3.35
N LYS A 16 39.55 12.00 -4.32
CA LYS A 16 38.37 12.75 -4.75
C LYS A 16 37.30 11.86 -5.40
N ARG A 17 37.69 10.88 -6.24
CA ARG A 17 36.75 9.89 -6.80
C ARG A 17 36.12 9.01 -5.74
N LYS A 18 36.87 8.52 -4.77
CA LYS A 18 36.36 7.72 -3.65
C LYS A 18 35.37 8.52 -2.79
N ARG A 19 35.65 9.78 -2.49
CA ARG A 19 34.75 10.68 -1.75
C ARG A 19 33.47 10.98 -2.52
N ARG A 20 33.59 11.26 -3.82
CA ARG A 20 32.43 11.53 -4.69
C ARG A 20 31.52 10.28 -4.79
N PHE A 21 32.12 9.11 -5.02
CA PHE A 21 31.38 7.83 -5.05
C PHE A 21 30.69 7.53 -3.71
N SER A 22 31.33 7.82 -2.58
CA SER A 22 30.74 7.64 -1.25
C SER A 22 29.59 8.62 -0.98
N VAL A 23 29.65 9.85 -1.49
CA VAL A 23 28.59 10.85 -1.38
C VAL A 23 27.40 10.47 -2.27
N GLU A 24 27.66 10.04 -3.52
CA GLU A 24 26.61 9.57 -4.43
C GLU A 24 25.93 8.30 -3.90
N CYS A 25 26.69 7.36 -3.33
CA CYS A 25 26.11 6.19 -2.67
C CYS A 25 25.28 6.54 -1.42
N ARG A 26 25.69 7.53 -0.64
CA ARG A 26 24.91 8.01 0.51
C ARG A 26 23.63 8.71 0.05
N ALA A 27 23.73 9.62 -0.91
CA ALA A 27 22.57 10.30 -1.47
C ALA A 27 21.57 9.31 -2.10
N PHE A 28 22.06 8.31 -2.83
CA PHE A 28 21.24 7.23 -3.37
C PHE A 28 20.60 6.38 -2.26
N ALA A 29 21.35 6.04 -1.21
CA ALA A 29 20.81 5.32 -0.06
C ALA A 29 19.79 6.15 0.73
N GLU A 30 20.01 7.46 0.87
CA GLU A 30 19.05 8.38 1.51
C GLU A 30 17.79 8.54 0.67
N THR A 31 17.91 8.63 -0.67
CA THR A 31 16.77 8.65 -1.58
C THR A 31 15.96 7.36 -1.48
N LEU A 32 16.61 6.18 -1.47
CA LEU A 32 15.94 4.89 -1.26
C LEU A 32 15.29 4.75 0.13
N LEU A 33 15.84 5.41 1.15
CA LEU A 33 15.25 5.46 2.48
C LEU A 33 14.05 6.39 2.53
N GLN A 34 14.06 7.46 1.76
CA GLN A 34 12.97 8.44 1.67
C GLN A 34 11.77 7.87 0.91
N GLU A 35 12.02 7.04 -0.12
CA GLU A 35 10.96 6.34 -0.88
C GLU A 35 10.21 5.27 -0.06
N ARG A 36 10.74 4.84 1.08
CA ARG A 36 10.11 3.82 1.95
C ARG A 36 9.29 4.39 3.11
N LYS A 37 9.40 5.69 3.37
CA LYS A 37 8.60 6.34 4.41
C LYS A 37 7.16 6.42 3.95
N MET A 38 6.25 5.85 4.73
CA MET A 38 4.81 6.02 4.56
C MET A 38 4.34 7.12 5.48
N ARG A 39 3.39 7.90 5.03
CA ARG A 39 2.75 8.94 5.83
C ARG A 39 1.25 8.75 5.83
N ILE A 40 0.62 8.92 6.98
CA ILE A 40 -0.84 9.06 7.06
C ILE A 40 -1.20 10.48 6.62
N ILE A 41 -2.07 10.60 5.61
CA ILE A 41 -2.33 11.84 4.89
C ILE A 41 -3.39 12.67 5.61
N SER A 42 -4.42 12.03 6.15
CA SER A 42 -5.56 12.72 6.75
C SER A 42 -6.09 12.04 8.01
N GLY A 43 -7.04 12.67 8.70
CA GLY A 43 -7.74 12.13 9.86
C GLY A 43 -6.97 12.25 11.18
N LYS A 44 -7.38 11.44 12.17
CA LYS A 44 -6.90 11.46 13.57
C LYS A 44 -5.38 11.31 13.70
N TYR A 45 -4.77 10.52 12.82
CA TYR A 45 -3.34 10.21 12.84
C TYR A 45 -2.55 10.95 11.75
N LYS A 46 -3.11 12.01 11.15
CA LYS A 46 -2.47 12.80 10.08
C LYS A 46 -1.03 13.17 10.42
N GLY A 47 -0.13 13.03 9.44
CA GLY A 47 1.27 13.41 9.55
C GLY A 47 2.16 12.38 10.26
N ARG A 48 1.58 11.32 10.88
CA ARG A 48 2.38 10.23 11.44
C ARG A 48 3.14 9.53 10.33
N THR A 49 4.44 9.36 10.55
CA THR A 49 5.34 8.66 9.62
C THR A 49 5.56 7.24 10.13
N ILE A 50 5.38 6.29 9.25
CA ILE A 50 5.55 4.86 9.49
C ILE A 50 6.74 4.40 8.64
N ASN A 51 7.70 3.72 9.26
CA ASN A 51 8.93 3.29 8.60
C ASN A 51 8.99 1.76 8.51
N PRO A 52 8.59 1.16 7.37
CA PRO A 52 8.73 -0.27 7.18
C PRO A 52 10.19 -0.72 7.25
N PRO A 53 10.48 -1.91 7.78
CA PRO A 53 11.82 -2.46 7.82
C PRO A 53 12.46 -2.54 6.42
N ARG A 54 13.80 -2.43 6.33
CA ARG A 54 14.53 -2.44 5.06
C ARG A 54 14.37 -3.71 4.23
N ASN A 55 14.06 -4.82 4.86
CA ASN A 55 13.84 -6.12 4.22
C ASN A 55 12.40 -6.34 3.71
N PHE A 56 11.52 -5.34 3.84
CA PHE A 56 10.19 -5.40 3.25
C PHE A 56 10.28 -5.43 1.73
N ARG A 57 9.69 -6.45 1.11
CA ARG A 57 9.62 -6.57 -0.35
C ARG A 57 8.41 -5.85 -0.95
N ALA A 58 7.35 -5.65 -0.15
CA ALA A 58 6.19 -4.89 -0.59
C ALA A 58 6.58 -3.43 -0.85
N ARG A 59 6.26 -2.93 -2.02
CA ARG A 59 6.35 -1.50 -2.36
C ARG A 59 5.06 -0.84 -1.85
N PRO A 60 5.12 0.14 -0.94
CA PRO A 60 3.91 0.84 -0.52
C PRO A 60 3.28 1.54 -1.73
N THR A 61 1.95 1.55 -1.80
CA THR A 61 1.21 2.48 -2.67
C THR A 61 1.76 3.88 -2.44
N THR A 62 2.14 4.57 -3.50
CA THR A 62 2.76 5.90 -3.37
C THR A 62 1.82 6.87 -2.67
N ASP A 63 2.36 7.82 -1.90
CA ASP A 63 1.54 8.86 -1.24
C ASP A 63 0.65 9.59 -2.26
N PHE A 64 1.15 9.81 -3.50
CA PHE A 64 0.39 10.41 -4.59
C PHE A 64 -0.82 9.57 -5.01
N ALA A 65 -0.64 8.28 -5.27
CA ALA A 65 -1.74 7.40 -5.67
C ALA A 65 -2.75 7.24 -4.53
N LYS A 66 -2.26 7.09 -3.29
CA LYS A 66 -3.10 6.99 -2.09
C LYS A 66 -3.93 8.26 -1.88
N GLU A 67 -3.33 9.45 -1.95
CA GLU A 67 -4.04 10.73 -1.80
C GLU A 67 -5.16 10.87 -2.84
N ASN A 68 -4.86 10.54 -4.09
CA ASN A 68 -5.85 10.60 -5.16
C ASN A 68 -6.98 9.57 -4.99
N LEU A 69 -6.66 8.34 -4.56
CA LEU A 69 -7.67 7.34 -4.22
C LEU A 69 -8.64 7.87 -3.16
N PHE A 70 -8.10 8.38 -2.06
CA PHE A 70 -8.91 8.89 -0.95
C PHE A 70 -9.66 10.18 -1.31
N ASN A 71 -9.17 10.99 -2.24
CA ASN A 71 -9.93 12.13 -2.79
C ASN A 71 -11.16 11.67 -3.59
N VAL A 72 -11.06 10.55 -4.31
CA VAL A 72 -12.24 9.94 -4.96
C VAL A 72 -13.21 9.42 -3.91
N LEU A 73 -12.72 8.68 -2.92
CA LEU A 73 -13.53 8.10 -1.85
C LEU A 73 -14.27 9.14 -1.01
N ASN A 74 -13.69 10.31 -0.76
CA ASN A 74 -14.36 11.42 -0.05
C ASN A 74 -15.70 11.84 -0.67
N ASN A 75 -15.91 11.56 -1.96
CA ASN A 75 -17.15 11.90 -2.67
C ASN A 75 -18.13 10.71 -2.78
N ILE A 76 -17.73 9.54 -2.27
CA ILE A 76 -18.47 8.28 -2.48
C ILE A 76 -18.95 7.71 -1.15
N VAL A 77 -18.13 7.80 -0.10
CA VAL A 77 -18.40 7.17 1.20
C VAL A 77 -18.31 8.19 2.35
N ASP A 78 -19.13 7.96 3.37
CA ASP A 78 -18.96 8.60 4.68
C ASP A 78 -18.04 7.71 5.53
N PHE A 79 -16.81 8.16 5.75
CA PHE A 79 -15.82 7.35 6.44
C PHE A 79 -16.22 6.92 7.85
N GLU A 80 -16.99 7.73 8.57
CA GLU A 80 -17.33 7.46 9.98
C GLU A 80 -18.35 6.31 10.17
N THR A 81 -18.94 5.82 9.08
CA THR A 81 -19.98 4.79 9.12
C THR A 81 -19.62 3.48 8.43
N ILE A 82 -18.42 3.36 7.86
CA ILE A 82 -18.07 2.24 7.00
C ILE A 82 -17.25 1.15 7.68
N ASP A 83 -17.57 -0.10 7.29
CA ASP A 83 -16.74 -1.28 7.51
C ASP A 83 -15.82 -1.50 6.30
N VAL A 84 -14.54 -1.61 6.54
CA VAL A 84 -13.52 -1.76 5.48
C VAL A 84 -12.80 -3.09 5.58
N LEU A 85 -12.58 -3.73 4.43
CA LEU A 85 -11.71 -4.89 4.28
C LEU A 85 -10.54 -4.54 3.36
N ASP A 86 -9.32 -4.62 3.87
CA ASP A 86 -8.08 -4.41 3.12
C ASP A 86 -7.38 -5.76 2.90
N LEU A 87 -7.42 -6.23 1.67
CA LEU A 87 -6.85 -7.50 1.24
C LEU A 87 -5.43 -7.30 0.69
N PHE A 88 -4.52 -8.22 1.04
CA PHE A 88 -3.09 -8.12 0.72
C PHE A 88 -2.45 -6.86 1.31
N SER A 89 -2.76 -6.54 2.57
CA SER A 89 -2.47 -5.24 3.19
C SER A 89 -1.00 -4.82 3.20
N GLY A 90 -0.05 -5.74 2.98
CA GLY A 90 1.38 -5.45 2.83
C GLY A 90 1.95 -4.67 4.01
N THR A 91 2.14 -3.37 3.82
CA THR A 91 2.61 -2.46 4.89
C THR A 91 1.48 -1.91 5.77
N GLY A 92 0.20 -2.12 5.40
CA GLY A 92 -0.97 -1.55 6.05
C GLY A 92 -1.28 -0.10 5.66
N SER A 93 -0.63 0.44 4.63
CA SER A 93 -0.74 1.86 4.24
C SER A 93 -2.18 2.32 4.00
N ILE A 94 -2.98 1.51 3.32
CA ILE A 94 -4.39 1.78 3.02
C ILE A 94 -5.25 1.61 4.27
N SER A 95 -5.02 0.53 5.04
CA SER A 95 -5.72 0.29 6.29
C SER A 95 -5.56 1.44 7.29
N TYR A 96 -4.33 1.95 7.49
CA TYR A 96 -4.10 3.09 8.39
C TYR A 96 -4.81 4.36 7.94
N GLU A 97 -4.89 4.59 6.65
CA GLU A 97 -5.54 5.77 6.10
C GLU A 97 -7.05 5.72 6.35
N PHE A 98 -7.71 4.56 6.12
CA PHE A 98 -9.12 4.35 6.46
C PHE A 98 -9.36 4.52 7.97
N ALA A 99 -8.56 3.86 8.80
CA ALA A 99 -8.69 3.95 10.24
C ALA A 99 -8.50 5.40 10.75
N SER A 100 -7.55 6.12 10.17
CA SER A 100 -7.28 7.54 10.52
C SER A 100 -8.41 8.48 10.15
N ARG A 101 -9.14 8.18 9.08
CA ARG A 101 -10.29 8.97 8.60
C ARG A 101 -11.58 8.66 9.36
N GLY A 102 -11.54 7.70 10.29
CA GLY A 102 -12.64 7.43 11.20
C GLY A 102 -13.52 6.25 10.80
N ALA A 103 -13.07 5.37 9.88
CA ALA A 103 -13.83 4.16 9.54
C ALA A 103 -14.25 3.43 10.82
N ASP A 104 -15.50 2.95 10.86
CA ASP A 104 -16.05 2.26 12.03
C ASP A 104 -15.22 1.00 12.35
N SER A 105 -14.89 0.23 11.33
CA SER A 105 -14.02 -0.92 11.46
C SER A 105 -13.14 -1.12 10.21
N VAL A 106 -11.86 -1.42 10.41
CA VAL A 106 -10.94 -1.79 9.33
C VAL A 106 -10.38 -3.18 9.59
N THR A 107 -10.65 -4.13 8.70
CA THR A 107 -10.04 -5.47 8.74
C THR A 107 -8.91 -5.55 7.72
N SER A 108 -7.69 -5.77 8.19
CA SER A 108 -6.46 -5.86 7.40
C SER A 108 -6.02 -7.31 7.30
N VAL A 109 -5.99 -7.89 6.10
CA VAL A 109 -5.63 -9.30 5.86
C VAL A 109 -4.26 -9.39 5.20
N GLU A 110 -3.32 -10.08 5.86
CA GLU A 110 -1.95 -10.25 5.38
C GLU A 110 -1.43 -11.65 5.71
N ILE A 111 -0.88 -12.37 4.73
CA ILE A 111 -0.37 -13.72 4.91
C ILE A 111 1.08 -13.74 5.43
N ASN A 112 1.90 -12.76 5.03
CA ASN A 112 3.31 -12.72 5.39
C ASN A 112 3.47 -12.40 6.89
N PRO A 113 4.12 -13.27 7.67
CA PRO A 113 4.23 -13.08 9.12
C PRO A 113 5.04 -11.82 9.50
N VAL A 114 5.98 -11.38 8.68
CA VAL A 114 6.78 -10.17 8.93
C VAL A 114 5.91 -8.93 8.74
N HIS A 115 5.13 -8.88 7.66
CA HIS A 115 4.21 -7.79 7.37
C HIS A 115 3.08 -7.73 8.41
N TYR A 116 2.44 -8.87 8.69
CA TYR A 116 1.42 -8.98 9.73
C TYR A 116 1.90 -8.45 11.09
N ASN A 117 3.09 -8.90 11.56
CA ASN A 117 3.65 -8.44 12.83
C ASN A 117 3.97 -6.94 12.81
N PHE A 118 4.44 -6.42 11.69
CA PHE A 118 4.69 -4.99 11.52
C PHE A 118 3.39 -4.18 11.65
N ILE A 119 2.34 -4.55 10.90
CA ILE A 119 1.04 -3.87 10.97
C ILE A 119 0.52 -3.90 12.39
N ARG A 120 0.52 -5.06 13.04
CA ARG A 120 0.03 -5.23 14.42
C ARG A 120 0.81 -4.38 15.43
N THR A 121 2.12 -4.27 15.26
CA THR A 121 2.96 -3.43 16.12
C THR A 121 2.65 -1.96 15.91
N THR A 122 2.53 -1.52 14.66
CA THR A 122 2.18 -0.12 14.31
C THR A 122 0.81 0.27 14.85
N VAL A 123 -0.20 -0.59 14.71
CA VAL A 123 -1.56 -0.39 15.27
C VAL A 123 -1.49 -0.14 16.77
N ARG A 124 -0.74 -0.97 17.50
CA ARG A 124 -0.56 -0.82 18.95
C ARG A 124 0.20 0.47 19.32
N GLU A 125 1.27 0.79 18.60
CA GLU A 125 2.11 1.98 18.88
C GLU A 125 1.39 3.29 18.61
N LEU A 126 0.52 3.31 17.60
CA LEU A 126 -0.29 4.48 17.27
C LEU A 126 -1.60 4.55 18.07
N GLY A 127 -1.95 3.50 18.82
CA GLY A 127 -3.21 3.41 19.55
C GLY A 127 -4.43 3.44 18.62
N ILE A 128 -4.37 2.70 17.52
CA ILE A 128 -5.48 2.57 16.57
C ILE A 128 -6.42 1.48 17.10
N ASP A 129 -7.60 1.84 17.50
CA ASP A 129 -8.58 0.97 18.16
C ASP A 129 -9.63 0.37 17.22
N ASN A 130 -9.82 0.97 16.06
CA ASN A 130 -10.77 0.56 15.02
C ASN A 130 -10.15 -0.33 13.91
N MET A 131 -8.96 -0.89 14.14
CA MET A 131 -8.26 -1.70 13.13
C MET A 131 -7.94 -3.10 13.64
N HIS A 132 -8.39 -4.13 12.91
CA HIS A 132 -8.21 -5.55 13.20
C HIS A 132 -7.26 -6.18 12.17
N VAL A 133 -6.17 -6.79 12.65
CA VAL A 133 -5.16 -7.40 11.77
C VAL A 133 -5.31 -8.91 11.80
N VAL A 134 -5.54 -9.51 10.62
CA VAL A 134 -5.76 -10.95 10.44
C VAL A 134 -4.60 -11.56 9.65
N LYS A 135 -3.96 -12.59 10.22
CA LYS A 135 -2.95 -13.36 9.50
C LYS A 135 -3.63 -14.51 8.77
N ALA A 136 -3.88 -14.34 7.47
CA ALA A 136 -4.53 -15.37 6.66
C ALA A 136 -4.11 -15.27 5.18
N ASN A 137 -4.28 -16.37 4.45
CA ASN A 137 -4.36 -16.35 3.00
C ASN A 137 -5.68 -15.68 2.60
N VAL A 138 -5.64 -14.72 1.68
CA VAL A 138 -6.79 -13.92 1.24
C VAL A 138 -7.92 -14.81 0.71
N PHE A 139 -7.62 -15.79 -0.14
CA PHE A 139 -8.64 -16.68 -0.73
C PHE A 139 -9.32 -17.56 0.34
N LEU A 140 -8.55 -18.05 1.32
CA LEU A 140 -9.12 -18.80 2.45
C LEU A 140 -9.95 -17.91 3.35
N TYR A 141 -9.50 -16.67 3.57
CA TYR A 141 -10.27 -15.69 4.36
C TYR A 141 -11.60 -15.36 3.68
N LEU A 142 -11.59 -15.04 2.38
CA LEU A 142 -12.80 -14.75 1.61
C LEU A 142 -13.80 -15.92 1.61
N LYS A 143 -13.31 -17.19 1.63
CA LYS A 143 -14.17 -18.38 1.74
C LYS A 143 -14.84 -18.52 3.13
N SER A 144 -14.24 -17.98 4.17
CA SER A 144 -14.70 -18.19 5.57
C SER A 144 -15.45 -17.01 6.15
N VAL A 145 -15.19 -15.79 5.66
CA VAL A 145 -15.84 -14.58 6.17
C VAL A 145 -17.32 -14.54 5.75
N SER A 146 -18.18 -14.12 6.68
CA SER A 146 -19.62 -13.92 6.44
C SER A 146 -20.06 -12.47 6.64
N LYS A 147 -19.17 -11.62 7.18
CA LYS A 147 -19.42 -10.17 7.33
C LYS A 147 -19.40 -9.51 5.95
N GLN A 148 -20.34 -8.62 5.72
CA GLN A 148 -20.33 -7.71 4.56
C GLN A 148 -19.62 -6.40 4.90
N PHE A 149 -19.08 -5.75 3.87
CA PHE A 149 -18.28 -4.53 3.98
C PHE A 149 -18.82 -3.44 3.06
N ASP A 150 -18.66 -2.18 3.47
CA ASP A 150 -18.96 -1.03 2.63
C ASP A 150 -17.87 -0.80 1.59
N VAL A 151 -16.61 -1.05 1.99
CA VAL A 151 -15.45 -0.91 1.09
C VAL A 151 -14.57 -2.16 1.22
N ILE A 152 -14.26 -2.79 0.09
CA ILE A 152 -13.21 -3.81 0.01
C ILE A 152 -12.11 -3.23 -0.89
N PHE A 153 -10.87 -3.22 -0.40
CA PHE A 153 -9.68 -2.84 -1.17
C PHE A 153 -8.81 -4.07 -1.38
N ALA A 154 -8.26 -4.23 -2.57
CA ALA A 154 -7.35 -5.32 -2.90
C ALA A 154 -6.20 -4.84 -3.77
N ASP A 155 -4.95 -4.98 -3.28
CA ASP A 155 -3.68 -4.78 -4.02
C ASP A 155 -2.94 -6.12 -4.10
N ALA A 156 -3.40 -6.98 -5.00
CA ALA A 156 -2.83 -8.31 -5.15
C ALA A 156 -1.42 -8.25 -5.78
N PRO A 157 -0.47 -9.11 -5.35
CA PRO A 157 0.83 -9.20 -6.01
C PRO A 157 0.69 -9.47 -7.51
N TYR A 158 1.45 -8.74 -8.34
CA TYR A 158 1.38 -8.84 -9.82
C TYR A 158 1.79 -10.19 -10.41
N ASP A 159 2.49 -11.01 -9.63
CA ASP A 159 2.91 -12.37 -9.96
C ASP A 159 1.92 -13.45 -9.50
N LEU A 160 0.77 -13.03 -8.97
CA LEU A 160 -0.29 -13.94 -8.55
C LEU A 160 -1.27 -14.14 -9.72
N ASP A 161 -1.14 -15.28 -10.42
CA ASP A 161 -1.93 -15.62 -11.62
C ASP A 161 -3.46 -15.60 -11.39
N GLU A 162 -3.89 -15.78 -10.13
CA GLU A 162 -5.32 -15.83 -9.74
C GLU A 162 -5.80 -14.55 -9.07
N SER A 163 -5.07 -13.43 -9.21
CA SER A 163 -5.41 -12.19 -8.51
C SER A 163 -6.81 -11.65 -8.85
N GLU A 164 -7.27 -11.85 -10.09
CA GLU A 164 -8.59 -11.45 -10.57
C GLU A 164 -9.72 -12.27 -9.94
N ASN A 165 -9.46 -13.51 -9.51
CA ASN A 165 -10.44 -14.33 -8.81
C ASN A 165 -10.94 -13.71 -7.50
N VAL A 166 -10.21 -12.73 -6.96
CA VAL A 166 -10.66 -11.96 -5.79
C VAL A 166 -11.94 -11.20 -6.11
N ILE A 167 -12.05 -10.64 -7.32
CA ILE A 167 -13.23 -9.89 -7.75
C ILE A 167 -14.44 -10.83 -7.77
N GLU A 168 -14.32 -11.96 -8.47
CA GLU A 168 -15.37 -12.96 -8.55
C GLU A 168 -15.82 -13.45 -7.17
N MET A 169 -14.86 -13.79 -6.31
CA MET A 169 -15.16 -14.28 -4.96
C MET A 169 -15.89 -13.24 -4.09
N VAL A 170 -15.60 -11.96 -4.24
CA VAL A 170 -16.29 -10.90 -3.49
C VAL A 170 -17.76 -10.83 -3.87
N PHE A 171 -18.08 -10.95 -5.16
CA PHE A 171 -19.46 -10.91 -5.65
C PHE A 171 -20.21 -12.23 -5.43
N GLU A 172 -19.62 -13.38 -5.78
CA GLU A 172 -20.21 -14.70 -5.55
C GLU A 172 -20.53 -14.98 -4.08
N ARG A 173 -19.70 -14.46 -3.17
CA ARG A 173 -19.88 -14.62 -1.72
C ARG A 173 -20.73 -13.53 -1.08
N ASP A 174 -21.21 -12.59 -1.87
CA ASP A 174 -22.03 -11.46 -1.40
C ASP A 174 -21.39 -10.68 -0.24
N LEU A 175 -20.08 -10.34 -0.39
CA LEU A 175 -19.29 -9.71 0.68
C LEU A 175 -19.42 -8.19 0.71
N LEU A 176 -20.08 -7.56 -0.26
CA LEU A 176 -20.38 -6.14 -0.25
C LEU A 176 -21.78 -5.89 0.33
N LYS A 177 -21.90 -4.86 1.16
CA LYS A 177 -23.19 -4.30 1.55
C LYS A 177 -23.90 -3.70 0.33
N GLU A 178 -25.17 -3.34 0.48
CA GLU A 178 -25.90 -2.53 -0.51
C GLU A 178 -25.14 -1.22 -0.73
N ASP A 179 -24.94 -0.80 -1.97
CA ASP A 179 -24.06 0.31 -2.37
C ASP A 179 -22.56 0.16 -2.05
N GLY A 180 -22.15 -1.01 -1.57
CA GLY A 180 -20.74 -1.30 -1.27
C GLY A 180 -19.86 -1.32 -2.53
N ILE A 181 -18.60 -1.00 -2.36
CA ILE A 181 -17.63 -0.91 -3.47
C ILE A 181 -16.42 -1.82 -3.24
N LEU A 182 -15.99 -2.49 -4.30
CA LEU A 182 -14.67 -3.12 -4.38
C LEU A 182 -13.75 -2.24 -5.19
N ILE A 183 -12.55 -2.00 -4.67
CA ILE A 183 -11.46 -1.27 -5.31
C ILE A 183 -10.32 -2.23 -5.55
N PHE A 184 -9.95 -2.45 -6.80
CA PHE A 184 -8.88 -3.35 -7.18
C PHE A 184 -7.71 -2.56 -7.80
N GLU A 185 -6.55 -2.60 -7.13
CA GLU A 185 -5.30 -2.02 -7.64
C GLU A 185 -4.66 -3.00 -8.63
N HIS A 186 -4.26 -2.50 -9.81
CA HIS A 186 -3.67 -3.33 -10.84
C HIS A 186 -2.73 -2.56 -11.77
N SER A 187 -1.94 -3.29 -12.55
CA SER A 187 -1.12 -2.71 -13.61
C SER A 187 -1.96 -2.36 -14.83
N SER A 188 -1.41 -1.55 -15.76
CA SER A 188 -2.07 -1.19 -17.03
C SER A 188 -2.29 -2.36 -17.99
N LYS A 189 -1.81 -3.57 -17.65
CA LYS A 189 -2.02 -4.78 -18.45
C LYS A 189 -3.42 -5.36 -18.31
N HIS A 190 -4.11 -5.06 -17.21
CA HIS A 190 -5.45 -5.57 -16.90
C HIS A 190 -6.50 -4.56 -17.31
N ASN A 191 -7.61 -5.06 -17.83
CA ASN A 191 -8.77 -4.26 -18.27
C ASN A 191 -10.05 -4.95 -17.84
N PHE A 192 -10.86 -4.24 -17.05
CA PHE A 192 -12.09 -4.76 -16.47
C PHE A 192 -13.36 -4.10 -17.02
N PHE A 193 -13.29 -3.33 -18.09
CA PHE A 193 -14.44 -2.59 -18.65
C PHE A 193 -15.62 -3.48 -19.05
N GLN A 194 -15.39 -4.77 -19.31
CA GLN A 194 -16.44 -5.72 -19.69
C GLN A 194 -16.99 -6.51 -18.50
N HIS A 195 -16.44 -6.32 -17.29
CA HIS A 195 -16.94 -7.00 -16.11
C HIS A 195 -18.31 -6.44 -15.71
N GLU A 196 -19.28 -7.30 -15.39
CA GLU A 196 -20.66 -6.91 -15.13
C GLU A 196 -20.84 -5.90 -13.98
N HIS A 197 -20.00 -5.99 -12.96
CA HIS A 197 -19.97 -5.08 -11.81
C HIS A 197 -19.04 -3.89 -11.99
N PHE A 198 -18.36 -3.74 -13.13
CA PHE A 198 -17.44 -2.62 -13.34
C PHE A 198 -18.19 -1.29 -13.31
N TRP A 199 -17.70 -0.37 -12.51
CA TRP A 199 -18.29 0.96 -12.39
C TRP A 199 -17.42 2.05 -13.02
N GLN A 200 -16.14 2.15 -12.63
CA GLN A 200 -15.20 3.16 -13.14
C GLN A 200 -13.76 2.75 -12.91
N SER A 201 -12.83 3.45 -13.55
CA SER A 201 -11.39 3.32 -13.29
C SER A 201 -10.70 4.67 -13.15
N ARG A 202 -9.56 4.67 -12.47
CA ARG A 202 -8.67 5.82 -12.31
C ARG A 202 -7.24 5.36 -12.43
N SER A 203 -6.41 6.18 -13.12
CA SER A 203 -4.98 5.89 -13.32
C SER A 203 -4.13 7.01 -12.74
N TYR A 204 -3.13 6.65 -11.95
CA TYR A 204 -2.22 7.57 -11.29
C TYR A 204 -0.77 7.09 -11.50
N GLY A 205 -0.14 7.56 -12.57
CA GLY A 205 1.16 7.07 -13.01
C GLY A 205 1.10 5.61 -13.45
N SER A 206 1.81 4.71 -12.78
CA SER A 206 1.80 3.27 -13.06
C SER A 206 0.74 2.48 -12.28
N VAL A 207 -0.01 3.15 -11.39
CA VAL A 207 -1.03 2.55 -10.54
C VAL A 207 -2.40 2.78 -11.16
N ASN A 208 -3.21 1.74 -11.29
CA ASN A 208 -4.58 1.82 -11.74
C ASN A 208 -5.51 1.25 -10.67
N PHE A 209 -6.62 1.93 -10.44
CA PHE A 209 -7.69 1.46 -9.58
C PHE A 209 -8.94 1.23 -10.43
N SER A 210 -9.44 0.01 -10.43
CA SER A 210 -10.77 -0.32 -10.95
C SER A 210 -11.75 -0.43 -9.79
N PHE A 211 -12.90 0.20 -9.94
CA PHE A 211 -13.97 0.21 -8.95
C PHE A 211 -15.12 -0.63 -9.47
N PHE A 212 -15.66 -1.47 -8.60
CA PHE A 212 -16.78 -2.34 -8.88
C PHE A 212 -17.87 -2.07 -7.85
N LYS A 213 -19.13 -2.18 -8.26
CA LYS A 213 -20.31 -2.03 -7.40
C LYS A 213 -21.18 -3.27 -7.44
N LYS A 214 -21.88 -3.47 -6.32
CA LYS A 214 -22.94 -4.45 -6.24
C LYS A 214 -24.16 -4.03 -7.04
#